data_b950873aa5c6153ca342c7fb9bfdede7
#
_entry.id   b950873aa5c6153ca342c7fb9bfdede7
#
_cell.length_a   1.000
_cell.length_b   1.000
_cell.length_c   1.000
_cell.angle_alpha   90.00
_cell.angle_beta   90.00
_cell.angle_gamma   90.00
#
_symmetry.space_group_name_H-M   'P 1'
#
loop_
_entity.id
_entity.type
_entity.pdbx_description
1 polymer ?
#
loop_
_entity_poly.entity_id
_entity_poly.type
_entity_poly.pdbx_seq_one_letter_code
_entity_poly.pdbx_strand_id
1 'polypeptide(L)'
;FAKDAQKSVMEFLLINHPLDCPICDQGGECELQDVAVGFGQDVSQYVEAKRVVFDKNIGPLITTELTRCIHCTRCVRFGREIAGIRELGMTGRGENALISTFVDECVNSEMSGNAIDVCPVGALTAKPSRFAARAWEMIQHKTIAPHDCIGSNVYVHTLRGEIIRVVPRENEAINEVWLSDRDRFSYEGVDSEDRLTTPMIKRDGKWQVADWDSALQLVADKFKAAAELKAQQSAAEQAAAEADDAADEAPTEAEQAEAVETISAEMAALVSVNSTLEELYLAQKLLRGLGSGNIDSRLRQSDFSDQHIAPVMPWLGQNIEQLEKLDAALLVGSNVRKEQPIANLRLRKAAVNNHAQVSFLNPRLYDFNYPVANNIAVAQQDMVTELAAIAAAAFKLSGNSAPASISDAVSKATVGESHKAIAQQLNDAASATVILGNIAGMHAAFSSLRVLAEAIAKETASTFGYLTDGANAAGAWLAGAVPHRGPAGSKDDIITGQNVAELTAEKLAACLLLNVEPDTDVANAKALMATLND
;
A
#
# COMPACT_ATOMS: atom_id res chain seq x y z
N PHE A 1 -3.58 -38.01 -38.39
CA PHE A 1 -3.39 -36.69 -39.03
C PHE A 1 -3.28 -35.55 -37.98
N ALA A 2 -4.28 -35.33 -37.10
CA ALA A 2 -4.22 -34.24 -36.11
C ALA A 2 -3.01 -34.37 -35.16
N LYS A 3 -2.75 -35.58 -34.65
CA LYS A 3 -1.58 -35.84 -33.80
C LYS A 3 -0.25 -35.64 -34.55
N ASP A 4 -0.18 -36.00 -35.82
CA ASP A 4 1.04 -35.80 -36.62
C ASP A 4 1.26 -34.32 -36.90
N ALA A 5 0.18 -33.57 -37.14
CA ALA A 5 0.27 -32.12 -37.27
C ALA A 5 0.75 -31.45 -35.95
N GLN A 6 0.26 -31.89 -34.80
CA GLN A 6 0.76 -31.40 -33.49
C GLN A 6 2.26 -31.67 -33.30
N LYS A 7 2.74 -32.88 -33.63
CA LYS A 7 4.15 -33.21 -33.56
C LYS A 7 5.01 -32.31 -34.44
N SER A 8 4.57 -32.05 -35.68
CA SER A 8 5.27 -31.16 -36.60
C SER A 8 5.30 -29.72 -36.12
N VAL A 9 4.22 -29.21 -35.50
CA VAL A 9 4.17 -27.88 -34.90
C VAL A 9 5.12 -27.79 -33.72
N MET A 10 5.17 -28.84 -32.87
CA MET A 10 6.12 -28.87 -31.73
C MET A 10 7.57 -28.89 -32.21
N GLU A 11 7.89 -29.69 -33.23
CA GLU A 11 9.21 -29.69 -33.82
C GLU A 11 9.59 -28.30 -34.38
N PHE A 12 8.67 -27.62 -35.04
CA PHE A 12 8.86 -26.27 -35.56
C PHE A 12 9.17 -25.25 -34.42
N LEU A 13 8.47 -25.33 -33.29
CA LEU A 13 8.76 -24.48 -32.12
C LEU A 13 10.14 -24.77 -31.51
N LEU A 14 10.62 -26.00 -31.62
CA LEU A 14 11.90 -26.45 -31.05
C LEU A 14 13.09 -26.27 -31.99
N ILE A 15 12.89 -25.93 -33.27
CA ILE A 15 13.97 -25.79 -34.26
C ILE A 15 15.11 -24.93 -33.73
N ASN A 16 14.84 -23.73 -33.28
CA ASN A 16 15.85 -22.80 -32.76
C ASN A 16 15.93 -22.77 -31.21
N HIS A 17 15.09 -23.56 -30.54
CA HIS A 17 15.13 -23.59 -29.07
C HIS A 17 16.37 -24.33 -28.58
N PRO A 18 17.21 -23.74 -27.68
CA PRO A 18 18.44 -24.37 -27.21
C PRO A 18 18.15 -25.53 -26.25
N LEU A 19 19.11 -26.45 -26.12
CA LEU A 19 19.04 -27.57 -25.18
C LEU A 19 19.43 -27.14 -23.75
N ASP A 20 18.84 -26.08 -23.25
CA ASP A 20 19.21 -25.40 -22.01
C ASP A 20 18.39 -25.85 -20.79
N CYS A 21 17.48 -26.82 -20.91
CA CYS A 21 16.61 -27.22 -19.80
C CYS A 21 17.38 -27.47 -18.48
N PRO A 22 18.58 -28.08 -18.49
CA PRO A 22 19.37 -28.29 -17.26
C PRO A 22 19.84 -27.01 -16.58
N ILE A 23 20.00 -25.90 -17.33
CA ILE A 23 20.47 -24.60 -16.82
C ILE A 23 19.39 -23.52 -16.89
N CYS A 24 18.21 -23.83 -17.40
CA CYS A 24 17.12 -22.88 -17.58
C CYS A 24 16.28 -22.81 -16.30
N ASP A 25 16.07 -21.61 -15.74
CA ASP A 25 15.26 -21.42 -14.51
C ASP A 25 13.79 -21.85 -14.69
N GLN A 26 13.27 -21.84 -15.92
CA GLN A 26 11.92 -22.32 -16.22
C GLN A 26 11.80 -23.87 -16.20
N GLY A 27 12.91 -24.60 -16.10
CA GLY A 27 12.90 -26.08 -16.10
C GLY A 27 12.05 -26.63 -14.95
N GLY A 28 11.05 -27.47 -15.28
CA GLY A 28 10.08 -28.03 -14.34
C GLY A 28 8.78 -27.24 -14.18
N GLU A 29 8.68 -26.03 -14.74
CA GLU A 29 7.46 -25.20 -14.80
C GLU A 29 7.29 -24.57 -16.21
N CYS A 30 7.83 -25.20 -17.24
CA CYS A 30 7.88 -24.69 -18.62
C CYS A 30 6.76 -25.28 -19.47
N GLU A 31 5.82 -24.43 -19.94
CA GLU A 31 4.72 -24.86 -20.80
C GLU A 31 5.23 -25.53 -22.10
N LEU A 32 6.33 -25.02 -22.69
CA LEU A 32 6.90 -25.62 -23.90
C LEU A 32 7.42 -27.03 -23.61
N GLN A 33 8.06 -27.26 -22.47
CA GLN A 33 8.57 -28.57 -22.06
C GLN A 33 7.42 -29.56 -21.86
N ASP A 34 6.36 -29.16 -21.16
CA ASP A 34 5.21 -30.01 -20.90
C ASP A 34 4.47 -30.41 -22.18
N VAL A 35 4.25 -29.44 -23.08
CA VAL A 35 3.59 -29.68 -24.38
C VAL A 35 4.48 -30.50 -25.29
N ALA A 36 5.82 -30.31 -25.26
CA ALA A 36 6.76 -31.13 -26.04
C ALA A 36 6.77 -32.59 -25.58
N VAL A 37 6.74 -32.86 -24.27
CA VAL A 37 6.66 -34.22 -23.71
C VAL A 37 5.31 -34.87 -24.04
N GLY A 38 4.19 -34.11 -23.91
CA GLY A 38 2.85 -34.65 -24.13
C GLY A 38 2.48 -34.89 -25.61
N PHE A 39 2.96 -34.05 -26.52
CA PHE A 39 2.51 -33.99 -27.91
C PHE A 39 3.63 -33.96 -28.95
N GLY A 40 4.89 -33.89 -28.53
CA GLY A 40 6.03 -33.84 -29.43
C GLY A 40 6.49 -35.22 -29.93
N GLN A 41 7.72 -35.23 -30.48
CA GLN A 41 8.47 -36.42 -30.83
C GLN A 41 9.74 -36.49 -30.02
N ASP A 42 10.31 -37.68 -29.87
CA ASP A 42 11.57 -37.96 -29.17
C ASP A 42 12.80 -37.70 -30.03
N VAL A 43 12.62 -37.57 -31.36
CA VAL A 43 13.71 -37.31 -32.34
C VAL A 43 13.37 -36.10 -33.19
N SER A 44 14.33 -35.17 -33.32
CA SER A 44 14.23 -34.05 -34.25
C SER A 44 14.74 -34.43 -35.64
N GLN A 45 14.06 -33.98 -36.69
CA GLN A 45 14.51 -34.11 -38.08
C GLN A 45 15.39 -32.91 -38.49
N TYR A 46 15.47 -31.88 -37.66
CA TYR A 46 16.25 -30.66 -37.91
C TYR A 46 17.74 -30.92 -37.59
N VAL A 47 18.60 -30.69 -38.61
CA VAL A 47 20.03 -30.97 -38.55
C VAL A 47 20.90 -29.73 -38.69
N GLU A 48 20.31 -28.57 -38.94
CA GLU A 48 21.05 -27.31 -39.09
C GLU A 48 21.42 -26.69 -37.74
N ALA A 49 22.34 -25.73 -37.75
CA ALA A 49 22.71 -25.01 -36.54
C ALA A 49 21.56 -24.14 -36.02
N LYS A 50 21.32 -24.22 -34.72
CA LYS A 50 20.30 -23.39 -34.06
C LYS A 50 20.75 -21.93 -34.02
N ARG A 51 19.80 -21.02 -34.17
CA ARG A 51 20.03 -19.58 -34.04
C ARG A 51 20.48 -19.22 -32.61
N VAL A 52 21.45 -18.29 -32.51
CA VAL A 52 21.86 -17.67 -31.26
C VAL A 52 21.49 -16.20 -31.31
N VAL A 53 20.91 -15.69 -30.24
CA VAL A 53 20.51 -14.29 -30.09
C VAL A 53 21.24 -13.69 -28.89
N PHE A 54 21.81 -12.52 -29.05
CA PHE A 54 22.42 -11.80 -27.95
C PHE A 54 21.36 -11.25 -27.00
N ASP A 55 21.62 -11.40 -25.72
CA ASP A 55 20.72 -10.90 -24.68
C ASP A 55 20.87 -9.39 -24.52
N LYS A 56 19.75 -8.72 -24.31
CA LYS A 56 19.70 -7.29 -24.01
C LYS A 56 19.35 -7.09 -22.55
N ASN A 57 20.09 -6.23 -21.86
CA ASN A 57 19.69 -5.80 -20.52
C ASN A 57 18.47 -4.87 -20.62
N ILE A 58 17.32 -5.30 -20.10
CA ILE A 58 16.07 -4.55 -20.13
C ILE A 58 15.69 -3.94 -18.78
N GLY A 59 16.58 -3.99 -17.79
CA GLY A 59 16.37 -3.42 -16.47
C GLY A 59 16.91 -4.27 -15.32
N PRO A 60 16.68 -3.84 -14.07
CA PRO A 60 17.21 -4.52 -12.88
C PRO A 60 16.45 -5.80 -12.49
N LEU A 61 15.17 -5.93 -12.87
CA LEU A 61 14.26 -6.96 -12.34
C LEU A 61 14.17 -8.20 -13.24
N ILE A 62 14.27 -8.03 -14.57
CA ILE A 62 14.04 -9.09 -15.54
C ILE A 62 15.35 -9.42 -16.28
N THR A 63 15.68 -10.70 -16.29
CA THR A 63 16.77 -11.24 -17.11
C THR A 63 16.21 -11.76 -18.43
N THR A 64 16.92 -11.50 -19.51
CA THR A 64 16.60 -12.00 -20.85
C THR A 64 17.55 -13.13 -21.25
N GLU A 65 16.98 -14.16 -21.89
CA GLU A 65 17.68 -15.25 -22.58
C GLU A 65 16.96 -15.46 -23.92
N LEU A 66 17.21 -14.53 -24.84
CA LEU A 66 16.39 -14.38 -26.04
C LEU A 66 16.54 -15.53 -27.04
N THR A 67 17.60 -16.32 -26.95
CA THR A 67 17.73 -17.58 -27.70
C THR A 67 16.63 -18.57 -27.36
N ARG A 68 16.09 -18.55 -26.12
CA ARG A 68 14.98 -19.39 -25.66
C ARG A 68 13.60 -18.90 -26.10
N CYS A 69 13.52 -17.68 -26.64
CA CYS A 69 12.26 -17.04 -27.00
C CYS A 69 11.58 -17.75 -28.19
N ILE A 70 10.30 -18.12 -28.05
CA ILE A 70 9.49 -18.75 -29.12
C ILE A 70 8.59 -17.74 -29.87
N HIS A 71 8.84 -16.44 -29.71
CA HIS A 71 8.14 -15.32 -30.38
C HIS A 71 6.60 -15.32 -30.21
N CYS A 72 6.08 -15.87 -29.11
CA CYS A 72 4.63 -15.93 -28.83
C CYS A 72 4.00 -14.56 -28.58
N THR A 73 4.78 -13.53 -28.36
CA THR A 73 4.37 -12.13 -28.08
C THR A 73 3.52 -11.92 -26.83
N ARG A 74 3.37 -12.92 -25.94
CA ARG A 74 2.57 -12.77 -24.70
C ARG A 74 3.06 -11.59 -23.85
N CYS A 75 4.36 -11.38 -23.67
CA CYS A 75 4.95 -10.26 -22.94
C CYS A 75 4.64 -8.90 -23.59
N VAL A 76 4.66 -8.82 -24.92
CA VAL A 76 4.31 -7.58 -25.66
C VAL A 76 2.82 -7.27 -25.49
N ARG A 77 1.97 -8.28 -25.60
CA ARG A 77 0.51 -8.12 -25.42
C ARG A 77 0.18 -7.76 -23.97
N PHE A 78 0.82 -8.39 -22.99
CA PHE A 78 0.67 -8.01 -21.59
C PHE A 78 0.94 -6.52 -21.39
N GLY A 79 2.10 -6.03 -21.83
CA GLY A 79 2.46 -4.62 -21.71
C GLY A 79 1.41 -3.69 -22.34
N ARG A 80 1.01 -3.99 -23.58
CA ARG A 80 0.06 -3.15 -24.33
C ARG A 80 -1.38 -3.21 -23.81
N GLU A 81 -1.88 -4.41 -23.54
CA GLU A 81 -3.31 -4.64 -23.30
C GLU A 81 -3.64 -4.58 -21.81
N ILE A 82 -2.79 -5.13 -20.96
CA ILE A 82 -3.00 -5.20 -19.51
C ILE A 82 -2.34 -4.02 -18.79
N ALA A 83 -1.02 -3.91 -18.83
CA ALA A 83 -0.29 -2.84 -18.13
C ALA A 83 -0.49 -1.43 -18.74
N GLY A 84 -0.85 -1.35 -20.03
CA GLY A 84 -1.08 -0.09 -20.73
C GLY A 84 0.19 0.64 -21.16
N ILE A 85 1.33 -0.04 -21.13
CA ILE A 85 2.65 0.51 -21.49
C ILE A 85 3.28 -0.34 -22.59
N ARG A 86 3.83 0.30 -23.62
CA ARG A 86 4.46 -0.37 -24.75
C ARG A 86 5.98 -0.35 -24.62
N GLU A 87 6.53 -0.93 -23.58
CA GLU A 87 7.97 -0.98 -23.34
C GLU A 87 8.64 -2.12 -24.13
N LEU A 88 7.95 -3.26 -24.25
CA LEU A 88 8.39 -4.39 -25.06
C LEU A 88 7.69 -4.38 -26.43
N GLY A 89 8.45 -4.66 -27.48
CA GLY A 89 7.96 -4.80 -28.84
C GLY A 89 8.65 -5.94 -29.57
N MET A 90 8.10 -6.32 -30.73
CA MET A 90 8.74 -7.25 -31.63
C MET A 90 9.28 -6.48 -32.85
N THR A 91 10.58 -6.56 -33.08
CA THR A 91 11.26 -5.96 -34.22
C THR A 91 11.71 -7.04 -35.19
N GLY A 92 11.94 -6.66 -36.43
CA GLY A 92 12.35 -7.60 -37.47
C GLY A 92 11.23 -8.50 -37.98
N ARG A 93 11.57 -9.51 -38.76
CA ARG A 93 10.64 -10.52 -39.29
C ARG A 93 11.36 -11.85 -39.56
N GLY A 94 10.60 -12.95 -39.62
CA GLY A 94 11.14 -14.28 -39.85
C GLY A 94 12.20 -14.65 -38.82
N GLU A 95 13.33 -15.15 -39.25
CA GLU A 95 14.44 -15.56 -38.37
C GLU A 95 15.08 -14.41 -37.60
N ASN A 96 14.94 -13.18 -38.09
CA ASN A 96 15.49 -11.97 -37.46
C ASN A 96 14.47 -11.29 -36.53
N ALA A 97 13.33 -11.91 -36.27
CA ALA A 97 12.39 -11.38 -35.29
C ALA A 97 12.99 -11.42 -33.88
N LEU A 98 12.79 -10.35 -33.11
CA LEU A 98 13.36 -10.18 -31.78
C LEU A 98 12.36 -9.45 -30.87
N ILE A 99 12.16 -9.98 -29.68
CA ILE A 99 11.46 -9.26 -28.60
C ILE A 99 12.47 -8.39 -27.88
N SER A 100 12.24 -7.08 -27.80
CA SER A 100 13.18 -6.14 -27.20
C SER A 100 12.48 -4.87 -26.77
N THR A 101 13.13 -4.06 -25.95
CA THR A 101 12.77 -2.67 -25.69
C THR A 101 13.23 -1.80 -26.86
N PHE A 102 12.57 -0.65 -27.06
CA PHE A 102 12.95 0.32 -28.07
C PHE A 102 14.25 1.02 -27.65
N VAL A 103 15.24 1.06 -28.54
CA VAL A 103 16.58 1.63 -28.30
C VAL A 103 17.20 1.04 -27.02
N ASP A 104 17.71 1.87 -26.12
CA ASP A 104 18.33 1.48 -24.84
C ASP A 104 17.40 1.74 -23.64
N GLU A 105 16.10 1.80 -23.86
CA GLU A 105 15.13 1.96 -22.78
C GLU A 105 15.03 0.70 -21.93
N CYS A 106 14.79 0.91 -20.63
CA CYS A 106 14.49 -0.15 -19.67
C CYS A 106 12.99 -0.33 -19.53
N VAL A 107 12.58 -1.49 -19.04
CA VAL A 107 11.20 -1.73 -18.60
C VAL A 107 11.02 -1.10 -17.21
N ASN A 108 10.09 -0.13 -17.10
CA ASN A 108 9.87 0.69 -15.91
C ASN A 108 8.43 0.60 -15.36
N SER A 109 7.60 -0.25 -15.96
CA SER A 109 6.24 -0.47 -15.47
C SER A 109 6.27 -1.05 -14.06
N GLU A 110 5.41 -0.55 -13.18
CA GLU A 110 5.19 -1.10 -11.84
C GLU A 110 4.59 -2.52 -11.82
N MET A 111 4.28 -3.05 -13.00
CA MET A 111 3.73 -4.39 -13.24
C MET A 111 4.67 -5.26 -14.09
N SER A 112 5.90 -4.83 -14.30
CA SER A 112 6.82 -5.43 -15.28
C SER A 112 7.11 -6.90 -15.02
N GLY A 113 7.21 -7.30 -13.76
CA GLY A 113 7.49 -8.68 -13.33
C GLY A 113 6.48 -9.71 -13.82
N ASN A 114 5.25 -9.30 -14.17
CA ASN A 114 4.27 -10.21 -14.75
C ASN A 114 4.66 -10.69 -16.16
N ALA A 115 5.58 -10.00 -16.85
CA ALA A 115 6.14 -10.48 -18.10
C ALA A 115 6.90 -11.80 -17.92
N ILE A 116 7.41 -12.08 -16.72
CA ILE A 116 8.05 -13.35 -16.34
C ILE A 116 6.99 -14.46 -16.33
N ASP A 117 5.86 -14.23 -15.64
CA ASP A 117 4.81 -15.24 -15.45
C ASP A 117 4.10 -15.60 -16.77
N VAL A 118 3.87 -14.59 -17.65
CA VAL A 118 3.23 -14.84 -18.95
C VAL A 118 4.18 -15.44 -19.98
N CYS A 119 5.49 -15.47 -19.72
CA CYS A 119 6.46 -16.07 -20.63
C CYS A 119 6.39 -17.60 -20.51
N PRO A 120 6.00 -18.35 -21.59
CA PRO A 120 5.83 -19.80 -21.51
C PRO A 120 7.16 -20.57 -21.48
N VAL A 121 8.28 -19.87 -21.58
CA VAL A 121 9.64 -20.42 -21.65
C VAL A 121 10.60 -19.57 -20.80
N GLY A 122 11.79 -20.07 -20.53
CA GLY A 122 12.80 -19.35 -19.77
C GLY A 122 13.51 -18.21 -20.53
N ALA A 123 12.79 -17.49 -21.39
CA ALA A 123 13.32 -16.33 -22.10
C ALA A 123 13.28 -15.05 -21.27
N LEU A 124 12.33 -14.92 -20.37
CA LEU A 124 12.23 -13.85 -19.38
C LEU A 124 12.14 -14.51 -18.00
N THR A 125 13.08 -14.20 -17.11
CA THR A 125 13.17 -14.76 -15.76
C THR A 125 13.45 -13.68 -14.74
N ALA A 126 13.16 -13.95 -13.46
CA ALA A 126 13.46 -13.02 -12.38
C ALA A 126 14.96 -12.90 -12.15
N LYS A 127 15.50 -11.69 -12.24
CA LYS A 127 16.94 -11.45 -12.11
C LYS A 127 17.47 -11.72 -10.70
N PRO A 128 16.76 -11.32 -9.61
CA PRO A 128 17.22 -11.57 -8.24
C PRO A 128 17.32 -13.06 -7.88
N SER A 129 16.36 -13.87 -8.34
CA SER A 129 16.30 -15.30 -8.01
C SER A 129 16.91 -16.22 -9.08
N ARG A 130 17.60 -15.64 -10.06
CA ARG A 130 18.19 -16.40 -11.17
C ARG A 130 19.20 -17.44 -10.67
N PHE A 131 19.04 -18.69 -11.11
CA PHE A 131 19.87 -19.85 -10.76
C PHE A 131 19.90 -20.21 -9.26
N ALA A 132 19.00 -19.64 -8.45
CA ALA A 132 18.98 -19.89 -7.01
C ALA A 132 18.40 -21.26 -6.64
N ALA A 133 17.31 -21.68 -7.30
CA ALA A 133 16.61 -22.93 -6.99
C ALA A 133 15.80 -23.47 -8.17
N ARG A 134 15.45 -24.75 -8.11
CA ARG A 134 14.49 -25.38 -9.01
C ARG A 134 13.08 -25.32 -8.45
N ALA A 135 12.07 -25.21 -9.33
CA ALA A 135 10.68 -25.11 -8.89
C ALA A 135 10.25 -26.22 -7.92
N TRP A 136 10.69 -27.46 -8.16
CA TRP A 136 10.37 -28.62 -7.32
C TRP A 136 11.13 -28.72 -6.00
N GLU A 137 12.17 -27.92 -5.79
CA GLU A 137 12.94 -27.88 -4.55
C GLU A 137 12.34 -26.93 -3.51
N MET A 138 11.48 -26.01 -3.96
CA MET A 138 10.93 -24.94 -3.14
C MET A 138 9.63 -25.34 -2.46
N ILE A 139 9.46 -24.88 -1.23
CA ILE A 139 8.19 -24.98 -0.49
C ILE A 139 7.39 -23.71 -0.74
N GLN A 140 6.09 -23.87 -1.03
CA GLN A 140 5.18 -22.77 -1.32
C GLN A 140 4.34 -22.41 -0.08
N HIS A 141 4.40 -21.16 0.34
CA HIS A 141 3.60 -20.63 1.44
C HIS A 141 2.58 -19.63 0.90
N LYS A 142 1.29 -19.84 1.22
CA LYS A 142 0.21 -18.91 0.88
C LYS A 142 0.22 -17.74 1.82
N THR A 143 0.22 -16.51 1.28
CA THR A 143 0.13 -15.29 2.10
C THR A 143 -0.49 -14.15 1.30
N ILE A 144 -0.47 -12.96 1.87
CA ILE A 144 -0.97 -11.70 1.32
C ILE A 144 0.18 -10.71 1.28
N ALA A 145 0.27 -9.92 0.20
CA ALA A 145 1.27 -8.88 0.05
C ALA A 145 1.09 -7.77 1.11
N PRO A 146 2.17 -7.32 1.77
CA PRO A 146 2.07 -6.38 2.90
C PRO A 146 2.28 -4.90 2.51
N HIS A 147 2.33 -4.55 1.23
CA HIS A 147 2.82 -3.24 0.81
C HIS A 147 1.71 -2.22 0.48
N ASP A 148 0.47 -2.66 0.31
CA ASP A 148 -0.68 -1.79 0.07
C ASP A 148 -1.99 -2.39 0.61
N CYS A 149 -3.06 -1.59 0.59
CA CYS A 149 -4.37 -1.97 1.13
C CYS A 149 -5.18 -2.92 0.25
N ILE A 150 -4.64 -3.39 -0.87
CA ILE A 150 -5.37 -4.25 -1.82
C ILE A 150 -5.46 -5.69 -1.33
N GLY A 151 -4.40 -6.18 -0.65
CA GLY A 151 -4.36 -7.56 -0.17
C GLY A 151 -4.09 -8.55 -1.29
N SER A 152 -3.21 -8.21 -2.23
CA SER A 152 -2.81 -9.10 -3.33
C SER A 152 -2.37 -10.46 -2.81
N ASN A 153 -2.95 -11.52 -3.37
CA ASN A 153 -2.67 -12.89 -2.96
C ASN A 153 -1.38 -13.39 -3.61
N VAL A 154 -0.49 -13.97 -2.80
CA VAL A 154 0.83 -14.40 -3.25
C VAL A 154 1.19 -15.79 -2.72
N TYR A 155 2.10 -16.46 -3.43
CA TYR A 155 2.90 -17.55 -2.92
C TYR A 155 4.31 -17.04 -2.65
N VAL A 156 4.80 -17.26 -1.45
CA VAL A 156 6.21 -17.11 -1.10
C VAL A 156 6.87 -18.48 -1.26
N HIS A 157 7.88 -18.56 -2.11
CA HIS A 157 8.65 -19.78 -2.33
C HIS A 157 9.92 -19.73 -1.50
N THR A 158 10.11 -20.74 -0.65
CA THR A 158 11.28 -20.83 0.24
C THR A 158 12.11 -22.07 -0.06
N LEU A 159 13.42 -21.96 0.13
CA LEU A 159 14.35 -23.07 0.12
C LEU A 159 15.26 -22.98 1.35
N ARG A 160 15.31 -24.04 2.17
CA ARG A 160 16.14 -24.11 3.39
C ARG A 160 15.92 -22.97 4.39
N GLY A 161 14.72 -22.39 4.40
CA GLY A 161 14.36 -21.30 5.31
C GLY A 161 14.55 -19.89 4.73
N GLU A 162 15.16 -19.75 3.56
CA GLU A 162 15.34 -18.48 2.85
C GLU A 162 14.25 -18.26 1.82
N ILE A 163 13.84 -17.02 1.62
CA ILE A 163 12.87 -16.63 0.57
C ILE A 163 13.61 -16.53 -0.77
N ILE A 164 13.21 -17.35 -1.73
CA ILE A 164 13.83 -17.36 -3.05
C ILE A 164 13.09 -16.43 -4.03
N ARG A 165 11.75 -16.49 -4.04
CA ARG A 165 10.93 -15.65 -4.90
C ARG A 165 9.50 -15.52 -4.37
N VAL A 166 8.81 -14.48 -4.83
CA VAL A 166 7.38 -14.28 -4.62
C VAL A 166 6.68 -14.29 -5.98
N VAL A 167 5.60 -15.06 -6.09
CA VAL A 167 4.80 -15.17 -7.31
C VAL A 167 3.32 -14.95 -7.00
N PRO A 168 2.51 -14.51 -7.98
CA PRO A 168 1.09 -14.28 -7.76
C PRO A 168 0.37 -15.60 -7.45
N ARG A 169 -0.60 -15.54 -6.57
CA ARG A 169 -1.61 -16.57 -6.36
C ARG A 169 -2.93 -16.06 -6.94
N GLU A 170 -3.53 -16.87 -7.80
CA GLU A 170 -4.79 -16.55 -8.43
C GLU A 170 -5.89 -16.22 -7.40
N ASN A 171 -6.51 -15.05 -7.56
CA ASN A 171 -7.73 -14.63 -6.87
C ASN A 171 -8.46 -13.60 -7.73
N GLU A 172 -9.48 -14.05 -8.47
CA GLU A 172 -10.25 -13.22 -9.41
C GLU A 172 -10.88 -11.99 -8.74
N ALA A 173 -11.30 -12.10 -7.49
CA ALA A 173 -11.94 -11.01 -6.75
C ALA A 173 -10.95 -9.90 -6.33
N ILE A 174 -9.65 -10.18 -6.27
CA ILE A 174 -8.63 -9.24 -5.77
C ILE A 174 -7.64 -8.91 -6.88
N ASN A 175 -6.62 -9.72 -7.05
CA ASN A 175 -5.49 -9.47 -7.95
C ASN A 175 -5.54 -10.27 -9.27
N GLU A 176 -6.58 -11.06 -9.51
CA GLU A 176 -6.63 -12.02 -10.62
C GLU A 176 -5.38 -12.93 -10.58
N VAL A 177 -4.53 -12.81 -11.59
CA VAL A 177 -3.22 -13.49 -11.68
C VAL A 177 -2.05 -12.49 -11.69
N TRP A 178 -2.30 -11.23 -11.36
CA TRP A 178 -1.32 -10.16 -11.48
C TRP A 178 -0.71 -9.80 -10.13
N LEU A 179 0.53 -9.29 -10.15
CA LEU A 179 1.25 -8.85 -8.98
C LEU A 179 2.06 -7.58 -9.31
N SER A 180 2.13 -6.64 -8.37
CA SER A 180 3.01 -5.47 -8.52
C SER A 180 4.48 -5.87 -8.37
N ASP A 181 5.38 -5.11 -8.99
CA ASP A 181 6.82 -5.36 -8.88
C ASP A 181 7.29 -5.14 -7.44
N ARG A 182 6.69 -4.19 -6.72
CA ARG A 182 6.94 -3.99 -5.29
C ARG A 182 6.63 -5.24 -4.49
N ASP A 183 5.45 -5.84 -4.69
CA ASP A 183 5.05 -7.05 -3.96
C ASP A 183 5.89 -8.27 -4.34
N ARG A 184 6.38 -8.30 -5.58
CA ARG A 184 7.18 -9.41 -6.11
C ARG A 184 8.62 -9.42 -5.61
N PHE A 185 9.25 -8.24 -5.47
CA PHE A 185 10.70 -8.15 -5.26
C PHE A 185 11.13 -7.57 -3.91
N SER A 186 10.22 -6.99 -3.12
CA SER A 186 10.57 -6.39 -1.83
C SER A 186 11.02 -7.40 -0.76
N TYR A 187 10.87 -8.70 -1.00
CA TYR A 187 11.35 -9.73 -0.08
C TYR A 187 12.87 -9.72 0.12
N GLU A 188 13.64 -9.17 -0.81
CA GLU A 188 15.09 -9.06 -0.67
C GLU A 188 15.51 -8.28 0.59
N GLY A 189 14.65 -7.39 1.10
CA GLY A 189 14.87 -6.68 2.36
C GLY A 189 14.84 -7.57 3.60
N VAL A 190 14.25 -8.77 3.53
CA VAL A 190 14.19 -9.71 4.67
C VAL A 190 15.56 -10.28 5.00
N ASP A 191 16.39 -10.50 3.98
CA ASP A 191 17.72 -11.11 4.10
C ASP A 191 18.85 -10.07 4.00
N SER A 192 18.53 -8.76 4.19
CA SER A 192 19.53 -7.69 4.20
C SER A 192 20.53 -7.85 5.33
N GLU A 193 21.81 -7.60 5.05
CA GLU A 193 22.91 -7.64 6.05
C GLU A 193 22.70 -6.64 7.19
N ASP A 194 21.96 -5.55 6.94
CA ASP A 194 21.64 -4.51 7.93
C ASP A 194 20.53 -4.93 8.92
N ARG A 195 19.88 -6.06 8.66
CA ARG A 195 18.78 -6.53 9.50
C ARG A 195 19.28 -6.99 10.86
N LEU A 196 18.63 -6.49 11.93
CA LEU A 196 18.89 -6.97 13.29
C LEU A 196 18.42 -8.41 13.45
N THR A 197 19.34 -9.30 13.86
CA THR A 197 19.07 -10.72 14.09
C THR A 197 18.98 -11.08 15.59
N THR A 198 19.39 -10.17 16.45
CA THR A 198 19.39 -10.33 17.90
C THR A 198 18.90 -9.05 18.59
N PRO A 199 18.26 -9.14 19.77
CA PRO A 199 17.91 -7.97 20.55
C PRO A 199 19.15 -7.15 20.93
N MET A 200 18.96 -5.83 20.99
CA MET A 200 20.00 -4.91 21.43
C MET A 200 19.45 -3.96 22.50
N ILE A 201 20.27 -3.67 23.50
CA ILE A 201 19.99 -2.71 24.58
C ILE A 201 21.00 -1.57 24.51
N LYS A 202 20.54 -0.33 24.57
CA LYS A 202 21.39 0.85 24.66
C LYS A 202 21.76 1.11 26.12
N ARG A 203 23.05 0.95 26.48
CA ARG A 203 23.59 1.26 27.79
C ARG A 203 24.74 2.27 27.64
N ASP A 204 24.74 3.30 28.44
CA ASP A 204 25.75 4.38 28.39
C ASP A 204 25.98 4.94 26.97
N GLY A 205 24.88 5.12 26.22
CA GLY A 205 24.89 5.62 24.85
C GLY A 205 25.34 4.63 23.77
N LYS A 206 25.67 3.36 24.13
CA LYS A 206 26.15 2.35 23.18
C LYS A 206 25.19 1.17 23.09
N TRP A 207 24.92 0.72 21.87
CA TRP A 207 24.14 -0.48 21.60
C TRP A 207 24.93 -1.74 21.92
N GLN A 208 24.36 -2.64 22.70
CA GLN A 208 24.93 -3.91 23.12
C GLN A 208 23.96 -5.04 22.82
N VAL A 209 24.46 -6.13 22.27
CA VAL A 209 23.67 -7.36 22.06
C VAL A 209 23.19 -7.89 23.40
N ALA A 210 21.94 -8.29 23.49
CA ALA A 210 21.31 -8.87 24.67
C ALA A 210 20.56 -10.17 24.31
N ASP A 211 20.23 -10.97 25.30
CA ASP A 211 19.27 -12.04 25.16
C ASP A 211 17.83 -11.52 25.26
N TRP A 212 16.87 -12.31 24.79
CA TRP A 212 15.46 -11.95 24.78
C TRP A 212 14.89 -11.71 26.18
N ASP A 213 15.27 -12.52 27.16
CA ASP A 213 14.76 -12.38 28.52
C ASP A 213 15.19 -11.06 29.16
N SER A 214 16.47 -10.69 29.00
CA SER A 214 17.01 -9.43 29.47
C SER A 214 16.36 -8.22 28.76
N ALA A 215 16.14 -8.31 27.46
CA ALA A 215 15.51 -7.24 26.68
C ALA A 215 14.04 -7.04 27.07
N LEU A 216 13.27 -8.11 27.17
CA LEU A 216 11.86 -8.07 27.57
C LEU A 216 11.69 -7.64 29.03
N GLN A 217 12.59 -8.07 29.94
CA GLN A 217 12.56 -7.62 31.33
C GLN A 217 12.77 -6.11 31.42
N LEU A 218 13.75 -5.57 30.67
CA LEU A 218 13.98 -4.13 30.64
C LEU A 218 12.75 -3.33 30.16
N VAL A 219 12.10 -3.83 29.08
CA VAL A 219 10.87 -3.21 28.58
C VAL A 219 9.77 -3.26 29.64
N ALA A 220 9.56 -4.43 30.26
CA ALA A 220 8.54 -4.60 31.30
C ALA A 220 8.78 -3.69 32.51
N ASP A 221 10.03 -3.55 32.96
CA ASP A 221 10.38 -2.71 34.09
C ASP A 221 10.15 -1.23 33.78
N LYS A 222 10.50 -0.77 32.58
CA LYS A 222 10.27 0.62 32.15
C LYS A 222 8.78 0.96 32.05
N PHE A 223 7.98 0.11 31.43
CA PHE A 223 6.54 0.34 31.31
C PHE A 223 5.81 0.25 32.67
N LYS A 224 6.24 -0.65 33.57
CA LYS A 224 5.69 -0.72 34.93
C LYS A 224 6.01 0.55 35.73
N ALA A 225 7.27 1.01 35.69
CA ALA A 225 7.67 2.23 36.36
C ALA A 225 6.89 3.46 35.86
N ALA A 226 6.68 3.57 34.53
CA ALA A 226 5.86 4.63 33.96
C ALA A 226 4.39 4.53 34.39
N ALA A 227 3.80 3.33 34.44
CA ALA A 227 2.44 3.12 34.88
C ALA A 227 2.24 3.44 36.37
N GLU A 228 3.21 3.07 37.22
CA GLU A 228 3.20 3.41 38.65
C GLU A 228 3.30 4.94 38.87
N LEU A 229 4.15 5.62 38.12
CA LEU A 229 4.28 7.07 38.16
C LEU A 229 2.98 7.76 37.72
N LYS A 230 2.34 7.28 36.65
CA LYS A 230 1.05 7.79 36.17
C LYS A 230 -0.07 7.61 37.22
N ALA A 231 -0.13 6.45 37.86
CA ALA A 231 -1.10 6.19 38.91
C ALA A 231 -0.90 7.13 40.13
N GLN A 232 0.35 7.44 40.51
CA GLN A 232 0.67 8.38 41.57
C GLN A 232 0.27 9.82 41.19
N GLN A 233 0.54 10.25 39.97
CA GLN A 233 0.14 11.58 39.47
C GLN A 233 -1.38 11.74 39.46
N SER A 234 -2.10 10.76 38.91
CA SER A 234 -3.58 10.77 38.90
C SER A 234 -4.19 10.81 40.31
N ALA A 235 -3.60 10.09 41.26
CA ALA A 235 -4.05 10.12 42.65
C ALA A 235 -3.77 11.49 43.31
N ALA A 236 -2.65 12.12 43.00
CA ALA A 236 -2.30 13.45 43.51
C ALA A 236 -3.22 14.55 42.91
N GLU A 237 -3.54 14.47 41.61
CA GLU A 237 -4.48 15.36 40.92
C GLU A 237 -5.91 15.24 41.50
N GLN A 238 -6.38 14.01 41.77
CA GLN A 238 -7.66 13.79 42.40
C GLN A 238 -7.72 14.35 43.81
N ALA A 239 -6.66 14.14 44.62
CA ALA A 239 -6.56 14.71 45.96
C ALA A 239 -6.53 16.24 45.95
N ALA A 240 -5.83 16.85 44.96
CA ALA A 240 -5.82 18.30 44.80
C ALA A 240 -7.19 18.86 44.40
N ALA A 241 -7.91 18.20 43.46
CA ALA A 241 -9.25 18.59 43.04
C ALA A 241 -10.28 18.49 44.18
N GLU A 242 -10.16 17.45 45.03
CA GLU A 242 -11.00 17.31 46.24
C GLU A 242 -10.68 18.38 47.32
N ALA A 243 -9.45 18.85 47.37
CA ALA A 243 -9.01 19.91 48.27
C ALA A 243 -9.46 21.31 47.81
N ASP A 244 -9.48 21.55 46.48
CA ASP A 244 -9.93 22.82 45.88
C ASP A 244 -11.46 23.02 46.00
N ASP A 245 -12.24 21.94 45.91
CA ASP A 245 -13.69 21.96 46.15
C ASP A 245 -14.01 22.29 47.65
N ALA A 246 -13.04 22.12 48.55
CA ALA A 246 -13.18 22.36 49.97
C ALA A 246 -12.66 23.75 50.43
N ALA A 247 -11.95 24.50 49.55
CA ALA A 247 -11.34 25.78 49.87
C ALA A 247 -12.10 26.95 49.24
N ASP A 248 -12.66 27.80 50.05
CA ASP A 248 -13.46 28.99 49.66
C ASP A 248 -12.57 30.23 49.35
N GLU A 249 -11.25 30.06 49.19
CA GLU A 249 -10.28 31.15 48.87
C GLU A 249 -9.32 30.75 47.71
N ALA A 250 -9.26 31.61 46.68
CA ALA A 250 -8.40 31.41 45.52
C ALA A 250 -6.88 31.47 45.92
N PRO A 251 -6.03 30.56 45.39
CA PRO A 251 -4.61 30.55 45.73
C PRO A 251 -3.89 31.79 45.18
N THR A 252 -2.96 32.33 45.97
CA THR A 252 -2.15 33.51 45.64
C THR A 252 -1.10 33.19 44.58
N GLU A 253 -0.79 34.16 43.67
CA GLU A 253 0.16 34.06 42.55
C GLU A 253 1.58 33.58 42.94
N ALA A 254 1.90 33.54 44.23
CA ALA A 254 3.22 33.13 44.74
C ALA A 254 3.37 31.60 44.90
N GLU A 255 2.28 30.85 44.99
CA GLU A 255 2.30 29.37 45.12
C GLU A 255 2.35 28.64 43.78
N GLN A 256 2.18 29.36 42.66
CA GLN A 256 2.26 28.81 41.30
C GLN A 256 3.70 28.75 40.75
N ALA A 257 4.71 29.21 41.50
CA ALA A 257 6.08 29.45 40.96
C ALA A 257 7.10 28.34 41.24
N GLU A 258 6.78 27.28 41.93
CA GLU A 258 7.59 26.04 41.96
C GLU A 258 7.04 25.00 41.00
N ALA A 259 7.16 25.24 39.71
CA ALA A 259 7.06 24.16 38.72
C ALA A 259 8.29 23.25 38.91
N VAL A 260 8.19 22.29 39.81
CA VAL A 260 9.00 21.08 39.76
C VAL A 260 8.90 20.58 38.32
N GLU A 261 10.03 20.34 37.65
CA GLU A 261 10.06 19.65 36.36
C GLU A 261 9.33 18.32 36.57
N THR A 262 8.04 18.30 36.28
CA THR A 262 7.20 17.11 36.46
C THR A 262 7.66 16.13 35.41
N ILE A 263 8.34 15.06 35.81
CA ILE A 263 8.72 13.96 34.93
C ILE A 263 7.42 13.44 34.32
N SER A 264 7.28 13.53 33.03
CA SER A 264 6.08 13.01 32.34
C SER A 264 5.91 11.53 32.64
N ALA A 265 4.72 11.12 33.01
CA ALA A 265 4.34 9.72 33.19
C ALA A 265 3.66 9.13 31.93
N GLU A 266 3.58 9.90 30.85
CA GLU A 266 2.85 9.48 29.67
C GLU A 266 3.56 8.34 28.92
N MET A 267 2.77 7.32 28.61
CA MET A 267 3.20 6.18 27.80
C MET A 267 2.47 6.22 26.46
N ALA A 268 3.18 5.87 25.38
CA ALA A 268 2.60 5.83 24.04
C ALA A 268 2.99 4.54 23.30
N ALA A 269 2.20 4.20 22.29
CA ALA A 269 2.54 3.21 21.26
C ALA A 269 2.29 3.80 19.87
N LEU A 270 3.30 3.82 19.04
CA LEU A 270 3.17 4.13 17.61
C LEU A 270 3.32 2.81 16.85
N VAL A 271 2.33 2.47 16.04
CA VAL A 271 2.24 1.16 15.40
C VAL A 271 2.09 1.30 13.89
N SER A 272 2.79 0.48 13.15
CA SER A 272 2.71 0.48 11.70
C SER A 272 1.40 -0.16 11.22
N VAL A 273 0.80 0.41 10.19
CA VAL A 273 -0.33 -0.17 9.46
C VAL A 273 0.06 -1.42 8.64
N ASN A 274 1.33 -1.81 8.63
CA ASN A 274 1.81 -3.07 8.06
C ASN A 274 1.92 -4.20 9.08
N SER A 275 1.60 -3.92 10.36
CA SER A 275 1.54 -4.93 11.41
C SER A 275 0.31 -5.83 11.25
N THR A 276 0.38 -7.06 11.78
CA THR A 276 -0.76 -7.98 11.79
C THR A 276 -1.88 -7.49 12.70
N LEU A 277 -3.11 -7.97 12.48
CA LEU A 277 -4.26 -7.63 13.32
C LEU A 277 -4.03 -8.02 14.78
N GLU A 278 -3.37 -9.16 15.00
CA GLU A 278 -3.02 -9.70 16.31
C GLU A 278 -2.01 -8.80 17.04
N GLU A 279 -0.96 -8.36 16.37
CA GLU A 279 0.04 -7.43 16.92
C GLU A 279 -0.61 -6.10 17.31
N LEU A 280 -1.43 -5.53 16.43
CA LEU A 280 -2.14 -4.28 16.68
C LEU A 280 -3.11 -4.40 17.86
N TYR A 281 -3.86 -5.51 17.95
CA TYR A 281 -4.76 -5.77 19.06
C TYR A 281 -4.01 -5.95 20.38
N LEU A 282 -2.89 -6.70 20.37
CA LEU A 282 -2.09 -6.92 21.57
C LEU A 282 -1.42 -5.62 22.05
N ALA A 283 -0.92 -4.79 21.14
CA ALA A 283 -0.31 -3.51 21.46
C ALA A 283 -1.32 -2.58 22.18
N GLN A 284 -2.53 -2.41 21.63
CA GLN A 284 -3.55 -1.59 22.28
C GLN A 284 -4.03 -2.17 23.61
N LYS A 285 -4.16 -3.51 23.69
CA LYS A 285 -4.57 -4.19 24.93
C LYS A 285 -3.54 -4.01 26.05
N LEU A 286 -2.24 -4.12 25.69
CA LEU A 286 -1.15 -3.89 26.62
C LEU A 286 -1.18 -2.45 27.13
N LEU A 287 -1.20 -1.48 26.21
CA LEU A 287 -1.11 -0.07 26.60
C LEU A 287 -2.30 0.41 27.43
N ARG A 288 -3.52 0.07 27.02
CA ARG A 288 -4.72 0.39 27.80
C ARG A 288 -4.77 -0.36 29.13
N GLY A 289 -4.27 -1.59 29.19
CA GLY A 289 -4.11 -2.34 30.43
C GLY A 289 -3.13 -1.69 31.42
N LEU A 290 -2.20 -0.87 30.94
CA LEU A 290 -1.29 -0.05 31.75
C LEU A 290 -1.83 1.36 32.05
N GLY A 291 -3.08 1.65 31.68
CA GLY A 291 -3.75 2.91 31.96
C GLY A 291 -3.51 4.02 30.93
N SER A 292 -2.99 3.73 29.73
CA SER A 292 -2.81 4.72 28.67
C SER A 292 -3.61 4.39 27.41
N GLY A 293 -4.28 5.39 26.82
CA GLY A 293 -4.96 5.31 25.53
C GLY A 293 -4.13 5.86 24.36
N ASN A 294 -2.89 6.25 24.58
CA ASN A 294 -2.00 6.91 23.62
C ASN A 294 -1.43 5.93 22.59
N ILE A 295 -2.29 5.37 21.77
CA ILE A 295 -1.89 4.48 20.67
C ILE A 295 -2.39 5.03 19.34
N ASP A 296 -1.50 5.13 18.34
CA ASP A 296 -1.90 5.59 17.01
C ASP A 296 -1.16 4.85 15.91
N SER A 297 -1.90 4.51 14.85
CA SER A 297 -1.41 3.90 13.62
C SER A 297 -1.39 4.88 12.44
N ARG A 298 -1.95 6.08 12.60
CA ARG A 298 -2.12 7.10 11.55
C ARG A 298 -0.89 8.00 11.47
N LEU A 299 0.30 7.42 11.35
CA LEU A 299 1.58 8.07 11.56
C LEU A 299 1.86 9.25 10.61
N ARG A 300 1.31 9.21 9.40
CA ARG A 300 1.49 10.24 8.36
C ARG A 300 0.35 11.27 8.31
N GLN A 301 -0.73 11.05 9.05
CA GLN A 301 -1.83 12.00 9.16
C GLN A 301 -1.42 13.20 10.01
N SER A 302 -1.85 14.40 9.62
CA SER A 302 -1.55 15.65 10.33
C SER A 302 -2.81 16.40 10.78
N ASP A 303 -3.98 16.06 10.26
CA ASP A 303 -5.26 16.66 10.62
C ASP A 303 -6.18 15.62 11.26
N PHE A 304 -6.52 15.86 12.52
CA PHE A 304 -7.36 14.98 13.35
C PHE A 304 -8.64 15.68 13.83
N SER A 305 -8.95 16.86 13.31
CA SER A 305 -10.04 17.71 13.81
C SER A 305 -11.42 17.06 13.76
N ASP A 306 -11.62 16.10 12.85
CA ASP A 306 -12.89 15.38 12.66
C ASP A 306 -12.85 13.90 13.10
N GLN A 307 -11.83 13.48 13.84
CA GLN A 307 -11.67 12.05 14.21
C GLN A 307 -12.88 11.47 14.96
N HIS A 308 -13.67 12.30 15.66
CA HIS A 308 -14.85 11.87 16.41
C HIS A 308 -16.03 11.44 15.53
N ILE A 309 -16.09 11.97 14.28
CA ILE A 309 -17.11 11.63 13.27
C ILE A 309 -16.56 10.71 12.16
N ALA A 310 -15.27 10.39 12.19
CA ALA A 310 -14.66 9.49 11.23
C ALA A 310 -15.36 8.12 11.18
N PRO A 311 -15.32 7.38 10.06
CA PRO A 311 -15.92 6.05 9.95
C PRO A 311 -15.30 5.06 10.95
N VAL A 312 -15.93 3.90 11.13
CA VAL A 312 -15.40 2.84 12.03
C VAL A 312 -14.04 2.37 11.58
N MET A 313 -13.84 2.32 10.26
CA MET A 313 -12.57 2.00 9.62
C MET A 313 -12.50 2.67 8.23
N PRO A 314 -11.32 3.05 7.74
CA PRO A 314 -11.16 3.46 6.36
C PRO A 314 -11.12 2.21 5.45
N TRP A 315 -12.06 2.11 4.50
CA TRP A 315 -12.11 1.01 3.54
C TRP A 315 -12.56 1.52 2.17
N LEU A 316 -12.42 0.72 1.13
CA LEU A 316 -12.70 1.12 -0.25
C LEU A 316 -14.18 1.47 -0.53
N GLY A 317 -15.10 1.14 0.38
CA GLY A 317 -16.53 1.35 0.20
C GLY A 317 -17.22 0.30 -0.69
N GLN A 318 -16.45 -0.51 -1.40
CA GLN A 318 -16.90 -1.54 -2.33
C GLN A 318 -15.84 -2.64 -2.50
N ASN A 319 -16.20 -3.74 -3.16
CA ASN A 319 -15.23 -4.78 -3.49
C ASN A 319 -14.28 -4.33 -4.60
N ILE A 320 -13.05 -4.83 -4.60
CA ILE A 320 -12.01 -4.45 -5.56
C ILE A 320 -12.43 -4.77 -7.00
N GLU A 321 -13.08 -5.92 -7.24
CA GLU A 321 -13.60 -6.29 -8.56
C GLU A 321 -14.65 -5.31 -9.10
N GLN A 322 -15.35 -4.59 -8.23
CA GLN A 322 -16.36 -3.60 -8.65
C GLN A 322 -15.73 -2.38 -9.29
N LEU A 323 -14.45 -2.09 -9.02
CA LEU A 323 -13.73 -0.99 -9.66
C LEU A 323 -13.70 -1.10 -11.20
N GLU A 324 -13.71 -2.31 -11.76
CA GLU A 324 -13.73 -2.49 -13.21
C GLU A 324 -15.14 -2.35 -13.84
N LYS A 325 -16.19 -2.30 -13.00
CA LYS A 325 -17.60 -2.18 -13.42
C LYS A 325 -18.13 -0.75 -13.27
N LEU A 326 -17.28 0.19 -12.87
CA LEU A 326 -17.66 1.59 -12.70
C LEU A 326 -17.94 2.27 -14.04
N ASP A 327 -18.89 3.21 -14.03
CA ASP A 327 -19.14 4.16 -15.10
C ASP A 327 -18.43 5.49 -14.86
N ALA A 328 -18.28 5.89 -13.58
CA ALA A 328 -17.55 7.09 -13.19
C ALA A 328 -16.78 6.92 -11.88
N ALA A 329 -15.63 7.59 -11.77
CA ALA A 329 -14.84 7.64 -10.54
C ALA A 329 -14.18 9.00 -10.37
N LEU A 330 -14.17 9.52 -9.14
CA LEU A 330 -13.36 10.66 -8.72
C LEU A 330 -12.35 10.20 -7.67
N LEU A 331 -11.06 10.31 -7.99
CA LEU A 331 -9.99 10.05 -7.04
C LEU A 331 -9.36 11.37 -6.59
N VAL A 332 -9.31 11.59 -5.28
CA VAL A 332 -8.78 12.81 -4.66
C VAL A 332 -7.50 12.49 -3.91
N GLY A 333 -6.40 13.16 -4.25
CA GLY A 333 -5.11 12.95 -3.62
C GLY A 333 -4.62 11.51 -3.75
N SER A 334 -4.58 10.97 -4.98
CA SER A 334 -4.20 9.59 -5.25
C SER A 334 -3.29 9.47 -6.48
N ASN A 335 -2.15 8.82 -6.31
CA ASN A 335 -1.34 8.30 -7.40
C ASN A 335 -1.53 6.77 -7.48
N VAL A 336 -2.79 6.35 -7.72
CA VAL A 336 -3.21 4.95 -7.65
C VAL A 336 -2.33 4.02 -8.51
N ARG A 337 -1.77 4.51 -9.62
CA ARG A 337 -0.84 3.73 -10.46
C ARG A 337 0.39 3.27 -9.69
N LYS A 338 0.98 4.13 -8.86
CA LYS A 338 2.21 3.82 -8.11
C LYS A 338 1.94 3.29 -6.72
N GLU A 339 0.86 3.75 -6.10
CA GLU A 339 0.51 3.40 -4.72
C GLU A 339 -0.23 2.05 -4.63
N GLN A 340 -1.21 1.83 -5.51
CA GLN A 340 -2.02 0.59 -5.57
C GLN A 340 -2.14 0.08 -7.03
N PRO A 341 -1.09 -0.52 -7.61
CA PRO A 341 -1.04 -0.89 -9.03
C PRO A 341 -2.17 -1.83 -9.46
N ILE A 342 -2.63 -2.72 -8.60
CA ILE A 342 -3.75 -3.64 -8.89
C ILE A 342 -5.08 -2.87 -8.96
N ALA A 343 -5.34 -1.92 -8.05
CA ALA A 343 -6.52 -1.05 -8.14
C ALA A 343 -6.48 -0.20 -9.44
N ASN A 344 -5.30 0.33 -9.79
CA ASN A 344 -5.09 1.04 -11.05
C ASN A 344 -5.41 0.16 -12.27
N LEU A 345 -5.04 -1.12 -12.23
CA LEU A 345 -5.35 -2.08 -13.29
C LEU A 345 -6.87 -2.27 -13.45
N ARG A 346 -7.63 -2.37 -12.34
CA ARG A 346 -9.09 -2.46 -12.37
C ARG A 346 -9.73 -1.19 -12.94
N LEU A 347 -9.27 -0.01 -12.52
CA LEU A 347 -9.72 1.28 -13.08
C LEU A 347 -9.37 1.43 -14.56
N ARG A 348 -8.19 0.95 -14.97
CA ARG A 348 -7.82 0.91 -16.39
C ARG A 348 -8.80 0.05 -17.20
N LYS A 349 -9.18 -1.13 -16.71
CA LYS A 349 -10.18 -1.98 -17.37
C LYS A 349 -11.52 -1.25 -17.50
N ALA A 350 -11.98 -0.57 -16.44
CA ALA A 350 -13.19 0.25 -16.52
C ALA A 350 -13.08 1.34 -17.59
N ALA A 351 -11.98 2.10 -17.60
CA ALA A 351 -11.80 3.20 -18.55
C ALA A 351 -11.66 2.73 -20.01
N VAL A 352 -10.92 1.65 -20.25
CA VAL A 352 -10.62 1.16 -21.61
C VAL A 352 -11.74 0.30 -22.18
N ASN A 353 -12.31 -0.60 -21.40
CA ASN A 353 -13.29 -1.57 -21.87
C ASN A 353 -14.74 -1.07 -21.74
N ASN A 354 -15.04 -0.33 -20.65
CA ASN A 354 -16.39 0.14 -20.33
C ASN A 354 -16.54 1.65 -20.54
N HIS A 355 -15.48 2.35 -21.00
CA HIS A 355 -15.46 3.80 -21.21
C HIS A 355 -15.79 4.62 -19.97
N ALA A 356 -15.46 4.10 -18.79
CA ALA A 356 -15.67 4.76 -17.51
C ALA A 356 -14.97 6.12 -17.46
N GLN A 357 -15.66 7.11 -16.91
CA GLN A 357 -15.17 8.48 -16.77
C GLN A 357 -14.36 8.61 -15.46
N VAL A 358 -13.07 8.28 -15.53
CA VAL A 358 -12.18 8.37 -14.36
C VAL A 358 -11.56 9.77 -14.30
N SER A 359 -11.77 10.46 -13.18
CA SER A 359 -11.32 11.84 -12.95
C SER A 359 -10.43 11.91 -11.70
N PHE A 360 -9.49 12.86 -11.71
CA PHE A 360 -8.54 13.05 -10.63
C PHE A 360 -8.46 14.50 -10.17
N LEU A 361 -8.27 14.68 -8.85
CA LEU A 361 -7.87 15.95 -8.22
C LEU A 361 -6.58 15.69 -7.42
N ASN A 362 -5.46 16.22 -7.87
CA ASN A 362 -4.14 15.93 -7.32
C ASN A 362 -3.25 17.19 -7.21
N PRO A 363 -2.19 17.17 -6.37
CA PRO A 363 -1.24 18.28 -6.28
C PRO A 363 -0.35 18.45 -7.52
N ARG A 364 -0.35 17.47 -8.42
CA ARG A 364 0.35 17.51 -9.72
C ARG A 364 -0.26 16.52 -10.70
N LEU A 365 0.06 16.65 -11.99
CA LEU A 365 -0.33 15.68 -13.00
C LEU A 365 0.47 14.37 -12.83
N TYR A 366 -0.26 13.26 -12.86
CA TYR A 366 0.30 11.90 -12.93
C TYR A 366 -0.15 11.23 -14.22
N ASP A 367 0.64 10.27 -14.69
CA ASP A 367 0.31 9.42 -15.83
C ASP A 367 -0.30 8.10 -15.34
N PHE A 368 -1.50 7.76 -15.81
CA PHE A 368 -2.26 6.59 -15.36
C PHE A 368 -2.35 5.46 -16.40
N ASN A 369 -1.71 5.58 -17.56
CA ASN A 369 -1.70 4.58 -18.63
C ASN A 369 -3.07 4.24 -19.24
N TYR A 370 -4.07 5.10 -19.07
CA TYR A 370 -5.39 5.01 -19.67
C TYR A 370 -6.00 6.40 -19.86
N PRO A 371 -7.06 6.54 -20.69
CA PRO A 371 -7.76 7.80 -20.86
C PRO A 371 -8.36 8.29 -19.53
N VAL A 372 -8.01 9.51 -19.13
CA VAL A 372 -8.53 10.21 -17.96
C VAL A 372 -9.53 11.25 -18.43
N ALA A 373 -10.73 11.24 -17.85
CA ALA A 373 -11.81 12.15 -18.26
C ALA A 373 -11.51 13.61 -17.84
N ASN A 374 -11.12 13.80 -16.58
CA ASN A 374 -10.69 15.10 -16.06
C ASN A 374 -9.48 14.91 -15.14
N ASN A 375 -8.48 15.77 -15.27
CA ASN A 375 -7.27 15.71 -14.44
C ASN A 375 -6.96 17.11 -13.92
N ILE A 376 -7.48 17.41 -12.72
CA ILE A 376 -7.28 18.68 -12.03
C ILE A 376 -6.00 18.59 -11.21
N ALA A 377 -5.02 19.44 -11.54
CA ALA A 377 -3.77 19.55 -10.80
C ALA A 377 -3.62 20.98 -10.27
N VAL A 378 -3.58 21.11 -8.95
CA VAL A 378 -3.48 22.39 -8.24
C VAL A 378 -2.51 22.28 -7.07
N ALA A 379 -2.05 23.40 -6.55
CA ALA A 379 -1.23 23.36 -5.34
C ALA A 379 -1.99 22.68 -4.18
N GLN A 380 -1.26 22.02 -3.29
CA GLN A 380 -1.87 21.27 -2.20
C GLN A 380 -2.86 22.11 -1.37
N GLN A 381 -2.54 23.36 -1.07
CA GLN A 381 -3.42 24.27 -0.32
C GLN A 381 -4.74 24.59 -1.03
N ASP A 382 -4.80 24.45 -2.37
CA ASP A 382 -5.98 24.77 -3.17
C ASP A 382 -6.90 23.57 -3.38
N MET A 383 -6.47 22.35 -3.02
CA MET A 383 -7.24 21.13 -3.23
C MET A 383 -8.62 21.15 -2.56
N VAL A 384 -8.73 21.76 -1.37
CA VAL A 384 -10.00 21.90 -0.65
C VAL A 384 -10.96 22.81 -1.43
N THR A 385 -10.45 23.92 -1.99
CA THR A 385 -11.25 24.86 -2.78
C THR A 385 -11.75 24.22 -4.09
N GLU A 386 -10.89 23.46 -4.76
CA GLU A 386 -11.26 22.73 -5.99
C GLU A 386 -12.31 21.64 -5.72
N LEU A 387 -12.14 20.90 -4.62
CA LEU A 387 -13.12 19.89 -4.22
C LEU A 387 -14.46 20.51 -3.81
N ALA A 388 -14.44 21.68 -3.13
CA ALA A 388 -15.63 22.45 -2.83
C ALA A 388 -16.35 22.95 -4.10
N ALA A 389 -15.61 23.27 -5.18
CA ALA A 389 -16.20 23.64 -6.46
C ALA A 389 -16.89 22.45 -7.15
N ILE A 390 -16.35 21.21 -7.03
CA ILE A 390 -17.03 20.01 -7.50
C ILE A 390 -18.30 19.76 -6.66
N ALA A 391 -18.24 19.92 -5.33
CA ALA A 391 -19.40 19.81 -4.46
C ALA A 391 -20.48 20.85 -4.84
N ALA A 392 -20.10 22.11 -5.04
CA ALA A 392 -21.01 23.17 -5.47
C ALA A 392 -21.72 22.84 -6.81
N ALA A 393 -20.99 22.24 -7.74
CA ALA A 393 -21.57 21.75 -9.00
C ALA A 393 -22.57 20.61 -8.77
N ALA A 394 -22.26 19.64 -7.89
CA ALA A 394 -23.15 18.53 -7.56
C ALA A 394 -24.44 19.01 -6.89
N PHE A 395 -24.36 19.86 -5.87
CA PHE A 395 -25.53 20.44 -5.21
C PHE A 395 -26.38 21.32 -6.15
N LYS A 396 -25.75 21.98 -7.10
CA LYS A 396 -26.47 22.74 -8.13
C LYS A 396 -27.25 21.83 -9.09
N LEU A 397 -26.72 20.67 -9.43
CA LEU A 397 -27.40 19.68 -10.30
C LEU A 397 -28.62 19.08 -9.62
N SER A 398 -28.51 18.68 -8.37
CA SER A 398 -29.60 18.09 -7.61
C SER A 398 -30.67 19.10 -7.17
N GLY A 399 -30.30 20.39 -7.06
CA GLY A 399 -31.15 21.44 -6.51
C GLY A 399 -31.23 21.45 -4.97
N ASN A 400 -30.42 20.62 -4.29
CA ASN A 400 -30.35 20.55 -2.84
C ASN A 400 -29.43 21.63 -2.26
N SER A 401 -29.62 21.93 -0.97
CA SER A 401 -28.74 22.84 -0.23
C SER A 401 -27.58 22.05 0.40
N ALA A 402 -26.38 22.61 0.36
CA ALA A 402 -25.21 22.02 1.00
C ALA A 402 -25.41 21.97 2.54
N PRO A 403 -24.97 20.89 3.21
CA PRO A 403 -24.98 20.79 4.67
C PRO A 403 -24.21 21.93 5.33
N ALA A 404 -24.61 22.32 6.55
CA ALA A 404 -24.00 23.45 7.28
C ALA A 404 -22.48 23.30 7.44
N SER A 405 -21.97 22.07 7.57
CA SER A 405 -20.55 21.76 7.72
C SER A 405 -19.67 22.17 6.52
N ILE A 406 -20.25 22.28 5.33
CA ILE A 406 -19.54 22.62 4.09
C ILE A 406 -20.13 23.83 3.36
N SER A 407 -21.24 24.39 3.83
CA SER A 407 -21.99 25.45 3.12
C SER A 407 -21.16 26.69 2.84
N ASP A 408 -20.28 27.08 3.77
CA ASP A 408 -19.38 28.22 3.60
C ASP A 408 -18.35 27.95 2.48
N ALA A 409 -17.71 26.79 2.47
CA ALA A 409 -16.75 26.40 1.43
C ALA A 409 -17.44 26.30 0.05
N VAL A 410 -18.60 25.68 -0.02
CA VAL A 410 -19.40 25.51 -1.25
C VAL A 410 -19.87 26.86 -1.80
N SER A 411 -20.32 27.79 -0.95
CA SER A 411 -20.83 29.11 -1.37
C SER A 411 -19.74 30.02 -1.93
N LYS A 412 -18.50 29.87 -1.46
CA LYS A 412 -17.33 30.65 -1.91
C LYS A 412 -16.63 30.06 -3.13
N ALA A 413 -16.96 28.83 -3.49
CA ALA A 413 -16.26 28.10 -4.54
C ALA A 413 -16.61 28.63 -5.94
N THR A 414 -15.61 28.75 -6.79
CA THR A 414 -15.77 29.15 -8.21
C THR A 414 -15.87 27.91 -9.08
N VAL A 415 -17.07 27.67 -9.63
CA VAL A 415 -17.35 26.46 -10.41
C VAL A 415 -16.93 26.65 -11.88
N GLY A 416 -15.90 25.93 -12.31
CA GLY A 416 -15.44 25.83 -13.70
C GLY A 416 -16.06 24.68 -14.48
N GLU A 417 -15.69 24.53 -15.74
CA GLU A 417 -16.24 23.48 -16.64
C GLU A 417 -15.84 22.07 -16.20
N SER A 418 -14.60 21.84 -15.75
CA SER A 418 -14.15 20.52 -15.25
C SER A 418 -14.95 20.10 -14.03
N HIS A 419 -15.27 21.01 -13.10
CA HIS A 419 -16.07 20.74 -11.90
C HIS A 419 -17.48 20.28 -12.26
N LYS A 420 -18.12 20.98 -13.22
CA LYS A 420 -19.45 20.60 -13.75
C LYS A 420 -19.41 19.24 -14.43
N ALA A 421 -18.37 19.01 -15.25
CA ALA A 421 -18.21 17.74 -15.97
C ALA A 421 -18.07 16.57 -15.00
N ILE A 422 -17.24 16.69 -13.95
CA ILE A 422 -17.07 15.67 -12.93
C ILE A 422 -18.37 15.40 -12.18
N ALA A 423 -19.04 16.47 -11.70
CA ALA A 423 -20.30 16.35 -10.99
C ALA A 423 -21.39 15.68 -11.86
N GLN A 424 -21.48 16.06 -13.14
CA GLN A 424 -22.43 15.47 -14.09
C GLN A 424 -22.12 14.00 -14.34
N GLN A 425 -20.84 13.63 -14.56
CA GLN A 425 -20.41 12.24 -14.79
C GLN A 425 -20.74 11.35 -13.61
N LEU A 426 -20.50 11.82 -12.37
CA LEU A 426 -20.86 11.07 -11.16
C LEU A 426 -22.37 10.92 -11.01
N ASN A 427 -23.15 11.99 -11.30
CA ASN A 427 -24.60 11.98 -11.17
C ASN A 427 -25.29 11.07 -12.20
N ASP A 428 -24.78 11.03 -13.44
CA ASP A 428 -25.40 10.27 -14.54
C ASP A 428 -24.98 8.80 -14.55
N ALA A 429 -23.96 8.43 -13.79
CA ALA A 429 -23.44 7.08 -13.73
C ALA A 429 -24.38 6.14 -12.98
N ALA A 430 -24.59 4.94 -13.49
CA ALA A 430 -25.29 3.89 -12.76
C ALA A 430 -24.43 3.29 -11.63
N SER A 431 -23.10 3.32 -11.80
CA SER A 431 -22.12 2.88 -10.81
C SER A 431 -20.99 3.89 -10.71
N ALA A 432 -20.93 4.63 -9.61
CA ALA A 432 -19.92 5.65 -9.39
C ALA A 432 -19.27 5.55 -8.01
N THR A 433 -18.06 6.10 -7.92
CA THR A 433 -17.31 6.14 -6.65
C THR A 433 -16.52 7.44 -6.48
N VAL A 434 -16.40 7.90 -5.22
CA VAL A 434 -15.48 8.95 -4.80
C VAL A 434 -14.49 8.36 -3.81
N ILE A 435 -13.20 8.43 -4.13
CA ILE A 435 -12.14 7.77 -3.36
C ILE A 435 -11.10 8.80 -2.90
N LEU A 436 -10.76 8.75 -1.61
CA LEU A 436 -9.61 9.46 -1.05
C LEU A 436 -8.38 8.54 -1.07
N GLY A 437 -7.28 9.02 -1.65
CA GLY A 437 -6.00 8.30 -1.69
C GLY A 437 -5.03 8.71 -0.59
N ASN A 438 -3.83 8.14 -0.61
CA ASN A 438 -2.79 8.36 0.39
C ASN A 438 -2.38 9.83 0.51
N ILE A 439 -2.28 10.55 -0.62
CA ILE A 439 -1.91 11.97 -0.64
C ILE A 439 -2.98 12.82 0.07
N ALA A 440 -4.27 12.47 -0.11
CA ALA A 440 -5.34 13.12 0.64
C ALA A 440 -5.24 12.84 2.14
N GLY A 441 -4.94 11.60 2.53
CA GLY A 441 -4.77 11.20 3.95
C GLY A 441 -3.66 11.95 4.67
N MET A 442 -2.61 12.36 3.95
CA MET A 442 -1.49 13.16 4.47
C MET A 442 -1.72 14.68 4.39
N HIS A 443 -2.84 15.14 3.86
CA HIS A 443 -3.12 16.55 3.65
C HIS A 443 -3.38 17.28 4.98
N ALA A 444 -2.85 18.50 5.13
CA ALA A 444 -3.03 19.32 6.34
C ALA A 444 -4.49 19.73 6.64
N ALA A 445 -5.40 19.61 5.67
CA ALA A 445 -6.84 19.79 5.82
C ALA A 445 -7.59 18.53 5.37
N PHE A 446 -7.12 17.36 5.79
CA PHE A 446 -7.72 16.06 5.43
C PHE A 446 -9.19 15.97 5.83
N SER A 447 -9.53 16.47 7.01
CA SER A 447 -10.90 16.50 7.52
C SER A 447 -11.86 17.25 6.56
N SER A 448 -11.42 18.38 6.01
CA SER A 448 -12.19 19.14 5.02
C SER A 448 -12.35 18.38 3.71
N LEU A 449 -11.26 17.75 3.22
CA LEU A 449 -11.33 16.91 2.02
C LEU A 449 -12.30 15.74 2.22
N ARG A 450 -12.25 15.10 3.39
CA ARG A 450 -13.11 13.96 3.71
C ARG A 450 -14.59 14.34 3.73
N VAL A 451 -14.95 15.40 4.43
CA VAL A 451 -16.35 15.84 4.54
C VAL A 451 -16.90 16.28 3.18
N LEU A 452 -16.11 17.00 2.37
CA LEU A 452 -16.50 17.37 1.01
C LEU A 452 -16.66 16.17 0.08
N ALA A 453 -15.73 15.22 0.10
CA ALA A 453 -15.79 14.00 -0.72
C ALA A 453 -17.01 13.13 -0.36
N GLU A 454 -17.27 12.96 0.94
CA GLU A 454 -18.45 12.25 1.43
C GLU A 454 -19.75 12.94 1.01
N ALA A 455 -19.80 14.27 1.08
CA ALA A 455 -20.95 15.05 0.63
C ALA A 455 -21.19 14.92 -0.88
N ILE A 456 -20.13 14.94 -1.70
CA ILE A 456 -20.24 14.69 -3.15
C ILE A 456 -20.77 13.29 -3.40
N ALA A 457 -20.19 12.28 -2.76
CA ALA A 457 -20.61 10.90 -2.95
C ALA A 457 -22.10 10.69 -2.58
N LYS A 458 -22.51 11.25 -1.46
CA LYS A 458 -23.92 11.20 -1.02
C LYS A 458 -24.85 11.91 -1.99
N GLU A 459 -24.46 13.09 -2.47
CA GLU A 459 -25.28 13.90 -3.35
C GLU A 459 -25.45 13.29 -4.75
N THR A 460 -24.42 12.59 -5.24
CA THR A 460 -24.42 11.91 -6.54
C THR A 460 -24.77 10.41 -6.46
N ALA A 461 -25.24 9.93 -5.31
CA ALA A 461 -25.50 8.52 -5.03
C ALA A 461 -24.32 7.57 -5.35
N SER A 462 -23.09 8.09 -5.28
CA SER A 462 -21.85 7.35 -5.49
C SER A 462 -21.43 6.62 -4.20
N THR A 463 -20.66 5.55 -4.33
CA THR A 463 -19.96 4.97 -3.18
C THR A 463 -18.85 5.90 -2.70
N PHE A 464 -18.59 5.91 -1.40
CA PHE A 464 -17.47 6.63 -0.81
C PHE A 464 -16.45 5.67 -0.23
N GLY A 465 -15.16 5.89 -0.50
CA GLY A 465 -14.13 4.97 -0.04
C GLY A 465 -12.74 5.58 0.10
N TYR A 466 -11.82 4.74 0.57
CA TYR A 466 -10.43 5.08 0.80
C TYR A 466 -9.52 4.06 0.13
N LEU A 467 -8.43 4.53 -0.45
CA LEU A 467 -7.23 3.76 -0.74
C LEU A 467 -6.17 4.20 0.27
N THR A 468 -6.03 3.44 1.34
CA THR A 468 -5.18 3.77 2.49
C THR A 468 -3.72 3.40 2.28
N ASP A 469 -2.84 4.01 3.07
CA ASP A 469 -1.45 3.59 3.18
C ASP A 469 -1.34 2.25 3.92
N GLY A 470 -0.38 1.42 3.52
CA GLY A 470 -0.09 0.12 4.13
C GLY A 470 -1.17 -0.94 3.95
N ALA A 471 -0.85 -2.16 4.37
CA ALA A 471 -1.70 -3.33 4.13
C ALA A 471 -2.90 -3.44 5.07
N ASN A 472 -2.81 -2.90 6.28
CA ASN A 472 -3.75 -3.20 7.37
C ASN A 472 -4.28 -1.97 8.10
N ALA A 473 -4.39 -0.82 7.42
CA ALA A 473 -4.95 0.40 8.04
C ALA A 473 -6.37 0.20 8.57
N ALA A 474 -7.24 -0.49 7.83
CA ALA A 474 -8.59 -0.83 8.30
C ALA A 474 -8.56 -1.76 9.53
N GLY A 475 -7.66 -2.76 9.51
CA GLY A 475 -7.44 -3.67 10.64
C GLY A 475 -6.92 -2.95 11.88
N ALA A 476 -6.06 -1.94 11.72
CA ALA A 476 -5.58 -1.12 12.84
C ALA A 476 -6.72 -0.39 13.57
N TRP A 477 -7.65 0.18 12.81
CA TRP A 477 -8.85 0.79 13.41
C TRP A 477 -9.76 -0.24 14.08
N LEU A 478 -9.98 -1.40 13.44
CA LEU A 478 -10.78 -2.49 14.01
C LEU A 478 -10.14 -3.11 15.25
N ALA A 479 -8.81 -3.20 15.30
CA ALA A 479 -8.07 -3.62 16.48
C ALA A 479 -8.17 -2.63 17.64
N GLY A 480 -8.55 -1.37 17.36
CA GLY A 480 -8.55 -0.28 18.34
C GLY A 480 -7.15 0.35 18.52
N ALA A 481 -6.26 0.21 17.53
CA ALA A 481 -4.94 0.84 17.50
C ALA A 481 -5.04 2.31 17.03
N VAL A 482 -6.02 3.03 17.57
CA VAL A 482 -6.29 4.46 17.41
C VAL A 482 -6.71 5.04 18.77
N PRO A 483 -6.38 6.30 19.08
CA PRO A 483 -6.57 6.82 20.46
C PRO A 483 -8.02 7.05 20.86
N HIS A 484 -8.91 7.28 19.91
CA HIS A 484 -10.29 7.73 20.14
C HIS A 484 -11.33 6.58 20.10
N ARG A 485 -10.91 5.34 19.84
CA ARG A 485 -11.79 4.16 19.77
C ARG A 485 -11.10 2.90 20.26
N GLY A 486 -11.88 1.99 20.81
CA GLY A 486 -11.45 0.65 21.17
C GLY A 486 -11.66 -0.37 20.04
N PRO A 487 -11.43 -1.66 20.34
CA PRO A 487 -11.65 -2.75 19.38
C PRO A 487 -13.07 -2.75 18.80
N ALA A 488 -13.18 -3.13 17.53
CA ALA A 488 -14.42 -3.09 16.75
C ALA A 488 -15.08 -1.69 16.68
N GLY A 489 -14.32 -0.62 16.91
CA GLY A 489 -14.81 0.75 16.88
C GLY A 489 -15.61 1.17 18.12
N SER A 490 -15.50 0.42 19.23
CA SER A 490 -16.19 0.77 20.49
C SER A 490 -15.80 2.16 20.97
N LYS A 491 -16.75 2.87 21.56
CA LYS A 491 -16.56 4.20 22.18
C LYS A 491 -16.83 4.17 23.68
N ASP A 492 -17.51 3.13 24.16
CA ASP A 492 -17.89 2.98 25.55
C ASP A 492 -16.81 2.22 26.32
N ASP A 493 -16.58 2.59 27.56
CA ASP A 493 -15.65 1.97 28.52
C ASP A 493 -14.21 1.82 28.01
N ILE A 494 -13.72 2.79 27.21
CA ILE A 494 -12.35 2.80 26.72
C ILE A 494 -11.56 3.96 27.32
N ILE A 495 -10.28 3.72 27.58
CA ILE A 495 -9.31 4.78 27.85
C ILE A 495 -8.96 5.43 26.50
N THR A 496 -9.43 6.66 26.31
CA THR A 496 -9.05 7.50 25.16
C THR A 496 -7.66 8.08 25.39
N GLY A 497 -6.98 8.50 24.31
CA GLY A 497 -5.64 9.05 24.37
C GLY A 497 -5.41 10.12 23.31
N GLN A 498 -4.19 10.56 23.25
CA GLN A 498 -3.68 11.55 22.31
C GLN A 498 -3.34 10.90 20.97
N ASN A 499 -3.51 11.65 19.89
CA ASN A 499 -3.08 11.24 18.55
C ASN A 499 -1.58 11.50 18.34
N VAL A 500 -1.01 10.96 17.27
CA VAL A 500 0.43 11.06 16.99
C VAL A 500 0.94 12.51 16.93
N ALA A 501 0.15 13.47 16.47
CA ALA A 501 0.57 14.87 16.38
C ALA A 501 0.67 15.52 17.77
N GLU A 502 -0.21 15.18 18.69
CA GLU A 502 -0.19 15.61 20.09
C GLU A 502 0.99 14.95 20.83
N LEU A 503 1.18 13.64 20.65
CA LEU A 503 2.25 12.86 21.28
C LEU A 503 3.67 13.34 20.90
N THR A 504 3.86 13.83 19.68
CA THR A 504 5.17 14.34 19.24
C THR A 504 5.54 15.70 19.86
N ALA A 505 4.60 16.35 20.55
CA ALA A 505 4.83 17.61 21.23
C ALA A 505 5.15 17.46 22.74
N GLU A 506 5.02 16.25 23.29
CA GLU A 506 5.14 15.98 24.72
C GLU A 506 6.33 15.07 25.05
N LYS A 507 6.84 15.16 26.29
CA LYS A 507 7.83 14.20 26.80
C LYS A 507 7.11 12.90 27.18
N LEU A 508 7.68 11.77 26.76
CA LEU A 508 7.14 10.44 27.04
C LEU A 508 8.05 9.70 28.03
N ALA A 509 7.45 9.07 29.05
CA ALA A 509 8.16 8.19 29.96
C ALA A 509 8.56 6.87 29.29
N ALA A 510 7.72 6.36 28.39
CA ALA A 510 7.99 5.18 27.59
C ALA A 510 7.22 5.24 26.27
N CYS A 511 7.86 4.80 25.18
CA CYS A 511 7.25 4.70 23.87
C CYS A 511 7.53 3.33 23.24
N LEU A 512 6.46 2.62 22.85
CA LEU A 512 6.56 1.40 22.05
C LEU A 512 6.48 1.76 20.57
N LEU A 513 7.50 1.44 19.79
CA LEU A 513 7.50 1.53 18.35
C LEU A 513 7.36 0.12 17.77
N LEU A 514 6.21 -0.19 17.16
CA LEU A 514 5.94 -1.49 16.58
C LEU A 514 6.01 -1.42 15.05
N ASN A 515 7.06 -1.97 14.45
CA ASN A 515 7.34 -1.91 13.01
C ASN A 515 7.36 -0.47 12.46
N VAL A 516 7.89 0.47 13.22
CA VAL A 516 7.95 1.90 12.88
C VAL A 516 9.40 2.36 12.82
N GLU A 517 9.75 3.03 11.74
CA GLU A 517 10.99 3.81 11.60
C GLU A 517 10.66 5.30 11.83
N PRO A 518 10.98 5.86 13.00
CA PRO A 518 10.47 7.18 13.40
C PRO A 518 10.85 8.33 12.46
N ASP A 519 12.01 8.24 11.82
CA ASP A 519 12.55 9.26 10.92
C ASP A 519 11.92 9.23 9.52
N THR A 520 11.27 8.14 9.12
CA THR A 520 10.66 7.98 7.79
C THR A 520 9.15 7.84 7.81
N ASP A 521 8.58 7.24 8.86
CA ASP A 521 7.18 6.85 8.89
C ASP A 521 6.24 7.90 9.50
N VAL A 522 6.77 8.85 10.27
CA VAL A 522 5.97 9.83 11.00
C VAL A 522 5.98 11.19 10.31
N ALA A 523 4.83 11.85 10.22
CA ALA A 523 4.69 13.16 9.57
C ALA A 523 5.62 14.22 10.19
N ASN A 524 5.77 14.22 11.52
CA ASN A 524 6.68 15.12 12.24
C ASN A 524 7.85 14.34 12.87
N ALA A 525 8.62 13.67 12.03
CA ALA A 525 9.76 12.85 12.42
C ALA A 525 10.76 13.60 13.34
N LYS A 526 11.04 14.86 13.03
CA LYS A 526 11.99 15.67 13.81
C LYS A 526 11.53 15.90 15.25
N ALA A 527 10.25 16.18 15.47
CA ALA A 527 9.70 16.37 16.80
C ALA A 527 9.70 15.05 17.58
N LEU A 528 9.26 13.96 16.94
CA LEU A 528 9.29 12.64 17.57
C LEU A 528 10.70 12.21 17.98
N MET A 529 11.69 12.39 17.09
CA MET A 529 13.08 12.04 17.39
C MET A 529 13.66 12.87 18.54
N ALA A 530 13.25 14.14 18.68
CA ALA A 530 13.62 14.94 19.85
C ALA A 530 13.00 14.35 21.13
N THR A 531 11.70 14.04 21.11
CA THR A 531 10.98 13.41 22.23
C THR A 531 11.59 12.07 22.67
N LEU A 532 12.06 11.25 21.72
CA LEU A 532 12.66 9.94 22.02
C LEU A 532 14.11 10.01 22.50
N ASN A 533 14.82 11.12 22.27
CA ASN A 533 16.24 11.29 22.68
C ASN A 533 16.39 11.97 24.03
N ASP A 534 15.36 12.66 24.52
CA ASP A 534 15.31 13.29 25.85
C ASP A 534 14.94 12.28 26.94
#